data_6dc1713a347a4666b3a6d5af3a74411a
#
_entry.id   6dc1713a347a4666b3a6d5af3a74411a
#
_cell.length_a   1.000
_cell.length_b   1.000
_cell.length_c   1.000
_cell.angle_alpha   90.00
_cell.angle_beta   90.00
_cell.angle_gamma   90.00
#
_symmetry.space_group_name_H-M   'P 1'
#
loop_
_entity.id
_entity.type
_entity.pdbx_description
1 polymer ?
#
loop_
_entity_poly.entity_id
_entity_poly.type
_entity_poly.pdbx_seq_one_letter_code
_entity_poly.pdbx_strand_id
1 'polypeptide(L)'
;MARLLRFEFRKLFQNKAFYICTAISLVMIVIATLTFKALQDLLAQAAEETGTIAPSTNYTSFGLLKSAFSNGSMSLVGGVMTVLLVSEDYTNDLTKNIYSKGYSREKLYLSKYIVCLIAFLLMMIIGMVASFFFGFALDGLGTTGSYYALSIIGLFIVGIAFYTIFFGVAILIKKTGGAIAIAIIGPTVISLLLTMADSFINLENFKLSEYWLDSRASLLAEFDIEPKVFWISLAVSLIFITAMAIPSFLVNRKRDD
;
A
#
# COMPACT_ATOMS: atom_id res chain seq x y z
N MET A 1 -8.46 24.97 -10.90
CA MET A 1 -8.16 23.84 -10.02
C MET A 1 -9.45 23.20 -9.50
N ALA A 2 -10.33 23.90 -8.81
CA ALA A 2 -11.56 23.31 -8.20
C ALA A 2 -12.49 22.59 -9.21
N ARG A 3 -12.69 23.13 -10.41
CA ARG A 3 -13.51 22.46 -11.46
C ARG A 3 -12.89 21.16 -11.93
N LEU A 4 -11.56 21.11 -12.08
CA LEU A 4 -10.83 19.91 -12.49
C LEU A 4 -10.88 18.83 -11.40
N LEU A 5 -10.66 19.20 -10.13
CA LEU A 5 -10.81 18.28 -9.00
C LEU A 5 -12.23 17.68 -8.93
N ARG A 6 -13.27 18.51 -9.08
CA ARG A 6 -14.67 18.02 -9.07
C ARG A 6 -14.92 17.04 -10.22
N PHE A 7 -14.36 17.28 -11.39
CA PHE A 7 -14.46 16.38 -12.53
C PHE A 7 -13.77 15.05 -12.25
N GLU A 8 -12.53 15.06 -11.75
CA GLU A 8 -11.77 13.86 -11.40
C GLU A 8 -12.43 13.05 -10.27
N PHE A 9 -12.97 13.72 -9.25
CA PHE A 9 -13.74 13.05 -8.20
C PHE A 9 -15.01 12.37 -8.73
N ARG A 10 -15.77 13.06 -9.58
CA ARG A 10 -16.97 12.46 -10.18
C ARG A 10 -16.61 11.23 -11.01
N LYS A 11 -15.52 11.31 -11.75
CA LYS A 11 -15.00 10.20 -12.55
C LYS A 11 -14.58 9.02 -11.65
N LEU A 12 -13.88 9.27 -10.54
CA LEU A 12 -13.48 8.25 -9.59
C LEU A 12 -14.67 7.43 -9.11
N PHE A 13 -15.74 8.09 -8.63
CA PHE A 13 -16.92 7.40 -8.13
C PHE A 13 -17.80 6.75 -9.21
N GLN A 14 -17.59 7.07 -10.47
CA GLN A 14 -18.23 6.41 -11.59
C GLN A 14 -17.40 5.26 -12.16
N ASN A 15 -16.11 5.16 -11.79
CA ASN A 15 -15.21 4.15 -12.30
C ASN A 15 -15.42 2.81 -11.58
N LYS A 16 -15.75 1.77 -12.37
CA LYS A 16 -15.95 0.41 -11.87
C LYS A 16 -14.67 -0.17 -11.26
N ALA A 17 -13.48 0.22 -11.74
CA ALA A 17 -12.21 -0.28 -11.24
C ALA A 17 -12.02 0.03 -9.76
N PHE A 18 -12.45 1.21 -9.28
CA PHE A 18 -12.40 1.56 -7.86
C PHE A 18 -13.17 0.56 -6.99
N TYR A 19 -14.43 0.27 -7.35
CA TYR A 19 -15.28 -0.65 -6.58
C TYR A 19 -14.79 -2.09 -6.66
N ILE A 20 -14.36 -2.54 -7.84
CA ILE A 20 -13.85 -3.91 -8.04
C ILE A 20 -12.57 -4.11 -7.22
N CYS A 21 -11.61 -3.19 -7.28
CA CYS A 21 -10.37 -3.31 -6.50
C CYS A 21 -10.65 -3.25 -4.99
N THR A 22 -11.56 -2.39 -4.54
CA THR A 22 -11.95 -2.34 -3.12
C THR A 22 -12.61 -3.65 -2.69
N ALA A 23 -13.49 -4.23 -3.50
CA ALA A 23 -14.10 -5.53 -3.20
C ALA A 23 -13.06 -6.66 -3.17
N ILE A 24 -12.12 -6.69 -4.11
CA ILE A 24 -11.03 -7.67 -4.14
C ILE A 24 -10.17 -7.53 -2.88
N SER A 25 -9.83 -6.30 -2.47
CA SER A 25 -9.02 -6.09 -1.25
C SER A 25 -9.73 -6.62 0.00
N LEU A 26 -11.05 -6.42 0.11
CA LEU A 26 -11.84 -6.97 1.21
C LEU A 26 -11.83 -8.51 1.22
N VAL A 27 -12.03 -9.13 0.06
CA VAL A 27 -11.98 -10.60 -0.07
C VAL A 27 -10.59 -11.13 0.31
N MET A 28 -9.52 -10.48 -0.13
CA MET A 28 -8.14 -10.87 0.21
C MET A 28 -7.88 -10.76 1.71
N ILE A 29 -8.39 -9.72 2.39
CA ILE A 29 -8.29 -9.58 3.85
C ILE A 29 -9.01 -10.73 4.56
N VAL A 30 -10.23 -11.08 4.14
CA VAL A 30 -10.98 -12.19 4.72
C VAL A 30 -10.22 -13.51 4.56
N ILE A 31 -9.77 -13.81 3.35
CA ILE A 31 -9.00 -15.03 3.05
C ILE A 31 -7.72 -15.07 3.89
N ALA A 32 -6.95 -14.00 3.92
CA ALA A 32 -5.72 -13.92 4.70
C ALA A 32 -6.00 -14.16 6.20
N THR A 33 -7.02 -13.51 6.76
CA THR A 33 -7.39 -13.64 8.17
C THR A 33 -7.79 -15.08 8.51
N LEU A 34 -8.63 -15.71 7.68
CA LEU A 34 -9.06 -17.10 7.90
C LEU A 34 -7.90 -18.08 7.75
N THR A 35 -7.02 -17.88 6.78
CA THR A 35 -5.85 -18.72 6.55
C THR A 35 -4.88 -18.65 7.74
N PHE A 36 -4.61 -17.45 8.23
CA PHE A 36 -3.73 -17.26 9.39
C PHE A 36 -4.33 -17.89 10.66
N LYS A 37 -5.64 -17.76 10.88
CA LYS A 37 -6.31 -18.41 12.03
C LYS A 37 -6.21 -19.92 11.93
N ALA A 38 -6.54 -20.52 10.78
CA ALA A 38 -6.43 -21.96 10.58
C ALA A 38 -5.01 -22.48 10.79
N LEU A 39 -4.00 -21.73 10.33
CA LEU A 39 -2.59 -22.07 10.56
C LEU A 39 -2.23 -22.04 12.04
N GLN A 40 -2.72 -21.05 12.79
CA GLN A 40 -2.49 -20.96 14.23
C GLN A 40 -3.13 -22.12 14.98
N ASP A 41 -4.37 -22.45 14.64
CA ASP A 41 -5.09 -23.57 15.29
C ASP A 41 -4.33 -24.89 15.04
N LEU A 42 -3.76 -25.10 13.85
CA LEU A 42 -2.91 -26.25 13.56
C LEU A 42 -1.60 -26.23 14.35
N LEU A 43 -0.94 -25.07 14.45
CA LEU A 43 0.30 -24.92 15.23
C LEU A 43 0.05 -25.11 16.73
N ALA A 44 -1.09 -24.66 17.25
CA ALA A 44 -1.48 -24.88 18.64
C ALA A 44 -1.69 -26.37 18.94
N GLN A 45 -2.39 -27.11 18.06
CA GLN A 45 -2.55 -28.56 18.19
C GLN A 45 -1.20 -29.30 18.15
N ALA A 46 -0.32 -28.96 17.22
CA ALA A 46 1.00 -29.55 17.12
C ALA A 46 1.88 -29.24 18.35
N ALA A 47 1.71 -28.06 18.95
CA ALA A 47 2.43 -27.67 20.17
C ALA A 47 1.93 -28.43 21.40
N GLU A 48 0.63 -28.70 21.52
CA GLU A 48 0.04 -29.56 22.55
C GLU A 48 0.57 -30.99 22.48
N GLU A 49 0.67 -31.56 21.26
CA GLU A 49 1.21 -32.91 21.04
C GLU A 49 2.70 -33.01 21.36
N THR A 50 3.48 -31.94 21.12
CA THR A 50 4.94 -31.93 21.35
C THR A 50 5.33 -31.36 22.72
N GLY A 51 4.40 -30.85 23.51
CA GLY A 51 4.67 -30.21 24.79
C GLY A 51 5.44 -28.90 24.71
N THR A 52 5.42 -28.25 23.53
CA THR A 52 6.05 -26.95 23.25
C THR A 52 5.03 -25.81 23.40
N ILE A 53 5.52 -24.60 23.68
CA ILE A 53 4.66 -23.41 23.77
C ILE A 53 4.27 -22.98 22.36
N ALA A 54 2.97 -22.96 22.05
CA ALA A 54 2.47 -22.44 20.80
C ALA A 54 2.81 -20.94 20.65
N PRO A 55 3.21 -20.47 19.45
CA PRO A 55 3.44 -19.06 19.21
C PRO A 55 2.11 -18.30 19.34
N SER A 56 2.04 -17.38 20.31
CA SER A 56 0.86 -16.54 20.51
C SER A 56 0.84 -15.42 19.45
N THR A 57 -0.02 -15.54 18.47
CA THR A 57 -0.33 -14.45 17.53
C THR A 57 -1.64 -13.79 17.95
N ASN A 58 -1.63 -12.44 18.00
CA ASN A 58 -2.80 -11.69 18.44
C ASN A 58 -3.76 -11.47 17.26
N TYR A 59 -4.78 -12.32 17.10
CA TYR A 59 -5.88 -12.13 16.12
C TYR A 59 -7.00 -11.22 16.61
N THR A 60 -6.72 -10.45 17.63
CA THR A 60 -7.63 -9.44 18.17
C THR A 60 -7.88 -8.33 17.15
N SER A 61 -8.97 -7.58 17.31
CA SER A 61 -9.32 -6.45 16.44
C SER A 61 -8.15 -5.51 16.18
N PHE A 62 -7.39 -5.18 17.22
CA PHE A 62 -6.25 -4.28 17.11
C PHE A 62 -5.04 -4.90 16.40
N GLY A 63 -4.81 -6.20 16.55
CA GLY A 63 -3.75 -6.93 15.86
C GLY A 63 -4.05 -7.06 14.36
N LEU A 64 -5.26 -7.49 14.02
CA LEU A 64 -5.67 -7.64 12.61
C LEU A 64 -5.76 -6.32 11.85
N LEU A 65 -6.12 -5.23 12.51
CA LEU A 65 -6.11 -3.90 11.88
C LEU A 65 -4.72 -3.52 11.37
N LYS A 66 -3.67 -3.81 12.12
CA LYS A 66 -2.29 -3.58 11.70
C LYS A 66 -1.84 -4.60 10.64
N SER A 67 -2.14 -5.88 10.84
CA SER A 67 -1.69 -6.96 9.96
C SER A 67 -2.29 -6.88 8.55
N ALA A 68 -3.50 -6.32 8.40
CA ALA A 68 -4.11 -6.08 7.09
C ALA A 68 -3.21 -5.28 6.15
N PHE A 69 -2.38 -4.41 6.72
CA PHE A 69 -1.46 -3.56 5.97
C PHE A 69 -0.11 -4.23 5.72
N SER A 70 0.40 -4.97 6.72
CA SER A 70 1.71 -5.62 6.65
C SER A 70 1.77 -6.79 5.66
N ASN A 71 0.62 -7.42 5.37
CA ASN A 71 0.56 -8.57 4.45
C ASN A 71 0.74 -8.20 2.96
N GLY A 72 1.05 -6.95 2.62
CA GLY A 72 1.32 -6.50 1.26
C GLY A 72 0.11 -6.56 0.30
N SER A 73 -0.96 -7.27 0.63
CA SER A 73 -2.12 -7.44 -0.24
C SER A 73 -2.86 -6.13 -0.51
N MET A 74 -2.98 -5.27 0.50
CA MET A 74 -3.60 -3.96 0.34
C MET A 74 -2.75 -3.01 -0.51
N SER A 75 -1.43 -3.02 -0.34
CA SER A 75 -0.54 -2.18 -1.14
C SER A 75 -0.54 -2.61 -2.60
N LEU A 76 -0.54 -3.93 -2.89
CA LEU A 76 -0.61 -4.47 -4.24
C LEU A 76 -1.92 -4.12 -4.95
N VAL A 77 -3.06 -4.41 -4.32
CA VAL A 77 -4.38 -4.13 -4.93
C VAL A 77 -4.58 -2.62 -5.09
N GLY A 78 -4.18 -1.82 -4.10
CA GLY A 78 -4.20 -0.36 -4.20
C GLY A 78 -3.27 0.19 -5.27
N GLY A 79 -2.11 -0.44 -5.47
CA GLY A 79 -1.20 -0.14 -6.56
C GLY A 79 -1.83 -0.40 -7.93
N VAL A 80 -2.42 -1.58 -8.12
CA VAL A 80 -3.15 -1.93 -9.35
C VAL A 80 -4.29 -0.96 -9.60
N MET A 81 -5.08 -0.64 -8.57
CA MET A 81 -6.15 0.36 -8.67
C MET A 81 -5.62 1.72 -9.12
N THR A 82 -4.53 2.19 -8.51
CA THR A 82 -3.90 3.46 -8.86
C THR A 82 -3.46 3.47 -10.33
N VAL A 83 -2.80 2.39 -10.77
CA VAL A 83 -2.36 2.24 -12.16
C VAL A 83 -3.54 2.23 -13.13
N LEU A 84 -4.62 1.52 -12.82
CA LEU A 84 -5.83 1.49 -13.65
C LEU A 84 -6.45 2.88 -13.79
N LEU A 85 -6.64 3.59 -12.66
CA LEU A 85 -7.24 4.94 -12.66
C LEU A 85 -6.41 5.96 -13.44
N VAL A 86 -5.09 5.86 -13.40
CA VAL A 86 -4.19 6.79 -14.08
C VAL A 86 -4.03 6.44 -15.54
N SER A 87 -3.77 5.17 -15.87
CA SER A 87 -3.44 4.76 -17.24
C SER A 87 -4.66 4.72 -18.17
N GLU A 88 -5.87 4.56 -17.65
CA GLU A 88 -7.11 4.66 -18.43
C GLU A 88 -7.23 6.01 -19.14
N ASP A 89 -6.79 7.08 -18.50
CA ASP A 89 -6.85 8.43 -19.06
C ASP A 89 -5.90 8.65 -20.22
N TYR A 90 -4.75 7.99 -20.20
CA TYR A 90 -3.79 8.02 -21.30
C TYR A 90 -4.26 7.14 -22.46
N THR A 91 -4.84 5.99 -22.18
CA THR A 91 -5.33 5.05 -23.19
C THR A 91 -6.53 5.61 -23.95
N ASN A 92 -7.39 6.38 -23.28
CA ASN A 92 -8.61 6.96 -23.88
C ASN A 92 -8.38 8.38 -24.43
N ASP A 93 -7.15 8.86 -24.56
CA ASP A 93 -6.78 10.21 -25.02
C ASP A 93 -7.49 11.37 -24.26
N LEU A 94 -8.01 11.10 -23.06
CA LEU A 94 -8.70 12.11 -22.27
C LEU A 94 -7.77 13.25 -21.86
N THR A 95 -6.50 12.96 -21.67
CA THR A 95 -5.45 13.95 -21.37
C THR A 95 -5.32 14.97 -22.49
N LYS A 96 -5.31 14.55 -23.76
CA LYS A 96 -5.23 15.45 -24.92
C LYS A 96 -6.45 16.37 -25.00
N ASN A 97 -7.65 15.83 -24.76
CA ASN A 97 -8.90 16.59 -24.75
C ASN A 97 -8.96 17.63 -23.65
N ILE A 98 -8.30 17.39 -22.50
CA ILE A 98 -8.24 18.36 -21.40
C ILE A 98 -7.22 19.46 -21.71
N TYR A 99 -6.09 19.12 -22.36
CA TYR A 99 -5.11 20.11 -22.80
C TYR A 99 -5.66 21.05 -23.88
N SER A 100 -6.45 20.53 -24.83
CA SER A 100 -7.09 21.36 -25.85
C SER A 100 -8.06 22.40 -25.28
N LYS A 101 -8.58 22.18 -24.07
CA LYS A 101 -9.41 23.13 -23.31
C LYS A 101 -8.61 24.16 -22.50
N GLY A 102 -7.28 24.21 -22.66
CA GLY A 102 -6.40 25.22 -22.05
C GLY A 102 -5.98 24.94 -20.61
N TYR A 103 -6.16 23.71 -20.09
CA TYR A 103 -5.65 23.36 -18.77
C TYR A 103 -4.15 23.05 -18.85
N SER A 104 -3.36 23.58 -17.87
CA SER A 104 -1.94 23.28 -17.80
C SER A 104 -1.67 21.84 -17.32
N ARG A 105 -0.61 21.23 -17.86
CA ARG A 105 -0.18 19.85 -17.54
C ARG A 105 0.06 19.65 -16.03
N GLU A 106 0.66 20.64 -15.39
CA GLU A 106 0.94 20.62 -13.94
C GLU A 106 -0.36 20.56 -13.10
N LYS A 107 -1.40 21.32 -13.51
CA LYS A 107 -2.69 21.29 -12.80
C LYS A 107 -3.41 19.96 -12.96
N LEU A 108 -3.30 19.34 -14.15
CA LEU A 108 -3.88 18.02 -14.40
C LEU A 108 -3.16 16.94 -13.58
N TYR A 109 -1.82 16.92 -13.61
CA TYR A 109 -1.00 16.01 -12.80
C TYR A 109 -1.36 16.09 -11.32
N LEU A 110 -1.39 17.31 -10.77
CA LEU A 110 -1.65 17.53 -9.35
C LEU A 110 -3.09 17.13 -8.97
N SER A 111 -4.08 17.41 -9.83
CA SER A 111 -5.46 17.00 -9.56
C SER A 111 -5.63 15.48 -9.58
N LYS A 112 -4.99 14.78 -10.52
CA LYS A 112 -4.96 13.31 -10.56
C LYS A 112 -4.25 12.72 -9.36
N TYR A 113 -3.08 13.25 -8.99
CA TYR A 113 -2.34 12.80 -7.83
C TYR A 113 -3.20 12.87 -6.57
N ILE A 114 -3.86 14.00 -6.32
CA ILE A 114 -4.70 14.20 -5.14
C ILE A 114 -5.91 13.24 -5.15
N VAL A 115 -6.62 13.12 -6.27
CA VAL A 115 -7.84 12.31 -6.34
C VAL A 115 -7.53 10.82 -6.22
N CYS A 116 -6.49 10.33 -6.89
CA CYS A 116 -6.05 8.94 -6.76
C CYS A 116 -5.48 8.64 -5.36
N LEU A 117 -4.80 9.60 -4.71
CA LEU A 117 -4.36 9.48 -3.32
C LEU A 117 -5.55 9.29 -2.38
N ILE A 118 -6.60 10.10 -2.55
CA ILE A 118 -7.80 9.99 -1.74
C ILE A 118 -8.49 8.64 -1.98
N ALA A 119 -8.56 8.16 -3.23
CA ALA A 119 -9.10 6.84 -3.54
C ALA A 119 -8.33 5.72 -2.84
N PHE A 120 -6.99 5.79 -2.85
CA PHE A 120 -6.12 4.85 -2.17
C PHE A 120 -6.32 4.88 -0.66
N LEU A 121 -6.35 6.07 -0.05
CA LEU A 121 -6.59 6.24 1.38
C LEU A 121 -7.99 5.73 1.80
N LEU A 122 -9.02 5.98 0.99
CA LEU A 122 -10.37 5.44 1.24
C LEU A 122 -10.35 3.91 1.23
N MET A 123 -9.70 3.30 0.26
CA MET A 123 -9.56 1.84 0.20
C MET A 123 -8.82 1.29 1.44
N MET A 124 -7.74 1.95 1.87
CA MET A 124 -7.02 1.60 3.10
C MET A 124 -7.93 1.66 4.33
N ILE A 125 -8.66 2.76 4.51
CA ILE A 125 -9.56 2.95 5.65
C ILE A 125 -10.65 1.87 5.66
N ILE A 126 -11.28 1.60 4.51
CA ILE A 126 -12.29 0.54 4.38
C ILE A 126 -11.71 -0.83 4.77
N GLY A 127 -10.52 -1.16 4.30
CA GLY A 127 -9.84 -2.41 4.63
C GLY A 127 -9.47 -2.52 6.12
N MET A 128 -8.96 -1.45 6.72
CA MET A 128 -8.66 -1.41 8.16
C MET A 128 -9.92 -1.59 9.00
N VAL A 129 -11.01 -0.91 8.65
CA VAL A 129 -12.30 -1.04 9.34
C VAL A 129 -12.84 -2.46 9.20
N ALA A 130 -12.78 -3.05 8.02
CA ALA A 130 -13.18 -4.44 7.81
C ALA A 130 -12.36 -5.40 8.66
N SER A 131 -11.03 -5.27 8.65
CA SER A 131 -10.12 -6.10 9.46
C SER A 131 -10.40 -5.98 10.96
N PHE A 132 -10.72 -4.78 11.43
CA PHE A 132 -11.11 -4.55 12.83
C PHE A 132 -12.38 -5.32 13.21
N PHE A 133 -13.44 -5.26 12.37
CA PHE A 133 -14.67 -6.00 12.63
C PHE A 133 -14.49 -7.51 12.52
N PHE A 134 -13.66 -8.00 11.61
CA PHE A 134 -13.32 -9.42 11.53
C PHE A 134 -12.57 -9.88 12.78
N GLY A 135 -11.60 -9.11 13.26
CA GLY A 135 -10.89 -9.41 14.50
C GLY A 135 -11.81 -9.44 15.71
N PHE A 136 -12.76 -8.52 15.77
CA PHE A 136 -13.77 -8.50 16.84
C PHE A 136 -14.64 -9.76 16.84
N ALA A 137 -15.01 -10.23 15.66
CA ALA A 137 -15.82 -11.45 15.52
C ALA A 137 -15.04 -12.75 15.83
N LEU A 138 -13.69 -12.74 15.72
CA LEU A 138 -12.85 -13.92 15.95
C LEU A 138 -12.41 -14.04 17.42
N ASP A 139 -11.71 -13.03 17.95
CA ASP A 139 -11.05 -13.08 19.26
C ASP A 139 -11.35 -11.86 20.15
N GLY A 140 -12.32 -11.03 19.77
CA GLY A 140 -12.72 -9.83 20.52
C GLY A 140 -11.76 -8.64 20.32
N LEU A 141 -11.85 -7.65 21.23
CA LEU A 141 -11.11 -6.37 21.09
C LEU A 141 -9.60 -6.54 21.28
N GLY A 142 -9.19 -7.34 22.24
CA GLY A 142 -7.78 -7.49 22.62
C GLY A 142 -7.20 -6.25 23.31
N THR A 143 -5.89 -6.28 23.51
CA THR A 143 -5.11 -5.17 24.10
C THR A 143 -4.33 -4.43 23.03
N THR A 144 -4.14 -3.13 23.23
CA THR A 144 -3.27 -2.30 22.39
C THR A 144 -1.85 -2.33 22.95
N GLY A 145 -0.87 -2.55 22.06
CA GLY A 145 0.55 -2.41 22.43
C GLY A 145 0.96 -0.96 22.63
N SER A 146 2.18 -0.80 23.12
CA SER A 146 2.82 0.52 23.27
C SER A 146 2.89 1.24 21.92
N TYR A 147 2.63 2.54 21.93
CA TYR A 147 2.70 3.39 20.73
C TYR A 147 1.79 2.97 19.55
N TYR A 148 0.64 2.33 19.83
CA TYR A 148 -0.30 1.85 18.83
C TYR A 148 -0.74 2.94 17.82
N ALA A 149 -1.03 4.15 18.30
CA ALA A 149 -1.40 5.26 17.41
C ALA A 149 -0.26 5.66 16.45
N LEU A 150 1.00 5.63 16.90
CA LEU A 150 2.16 5.88 16.06
C LEU A 150 2.34 4.79 14.99
N SER A 151 2.06 3.52 15.33
CA SER A 151 2.01 2.43 14.34
C SER A 151 1.05 2.73 13.21
N ILE A 152 -0.19 3.10 13.52
CA ILE A 152 -1.22 3.37 12.51
C ILE A 152 -0.82 4.55 11.64
N ILE A 153 -0.35 5.65 12.22
CA ILE A 153 0.13 6.82 11.46
C ILE A 153 1.29 6.41 10.55
N GLY A 154 2.24 5.62 11.06
CA GLY A 154 3.35 5.10 10.27
C GLY A 154 2.90 4.25 9.08
N LEU A 155 1.93 3.36 9.27
CA LEU A 155 1.34 2.54 8.21
C LEU A 155 0.67 3.39 7.12
N PHE A 156 -0.03 4.46 7.48
CA PHE A 156 -0.58 5.41 6.49
C PHE A 156 0.53 6.11 5.70
N ILE A 157 1.62 6.52 6.35
CA ILE A 157 2.74 7.19 5.68
C ILE A 157 3.45 6.23 4.71
N VAL A 158 3.69 4.98 5.12
CA VAL A 158 4.23 3.93 4.25
C VAL A 158 3.29 3.66 3.07
N GLY A 159 1.98 3.62 3.31
CA GLY A 159 0.98 3.47 2.26
C GLY A 159 1.01 4.60 1.24
N ILE A 160 1.17 5.86 1.67
CA ILE A 160 1.33 7.01 0.77
C ILE A 160 2.62 6.88 -0.06
N ALA A 161 3.69 6.34 0.50
CA ALA A 161 4.92 6.07 -0.23
C ALA A 161 4.70 5.01 -1.32
N PHE A 162 4.05 3.90 -1.01
CA PHE A 162 3.65 2.89 -2.01
C PHE A 162 2.77 3.49 -3.11
N TYR A 163 1.72 4.23 -2.72
CA TYR A 163 0.87 4.93 -3.67
C TYR A 163 1.67 5.80 -4.63
N THR A 164 2.61 6.59 -4.12
CA THR A 164 3.43 7.50 -4.94
C THR A 164 4.31 6.74 -5.93
N ILE A 165 4.85 5.57 -5.54
CA ILE A 165 5.61 4.71 -6.45
C ILE A 165 4.71 4.22 -7.59
N PHE A 166 3.54 3.67 -7.30
CA PHE A 166 2.62 3.16 -8.31
C PHE A 166 2.08 4.25 -9.22
N PHE A 167 1.77 5.42 -8.67
CA PHE A 167 1.37 6.59 -9.45
C PHE A 167 2.49 7.03 -10.40
N GLY A 168 3.73 7.09 -9.91
CA GLY A 168 4.90 7.41 -10.73
C GLY A 168 5.10 6.41 -11.87
N VAL A 169 5.03 5.11 -11.58
CA VAL A 169 5.11 4.03 -12.58
C VAL A 169 4.02 4.19 -13.66
N ALA A 170 2.77 4.48 -13.26
CA ALA A 170 1.67 4.67 -14.20
C ALA A 170 1.90 5.85 -15.16
N ILE A 171 2.43 6.97 -14.65
CA ILE A 171 2.78 8.15 -15.46
C ILE A 171 3.94 7.86 -16.41
N LEU A 172 4.95 7.11 -15.96
CA LEU A 172 6.15 6.83 -16.76
C LEU A 172 5.86 5.87 -17.92
N ILE A 173 5.03 4.85 -17.70
CA ILE A 173 4.82 3.75 -18.66
C ILE A 173 3.67 4.04 -19.62
N LYS A 174 2.64 4.78 -19.22
CA LYS A 174 1.42 5.12 -20.01
C LYS A 174 0.63 3.92 -20.56
N LYS A 175 1.23 2.73 -20.68
CA LYS A 175 0.56 1.51 -21.16
C LYS A 175 0.00 0.74 -19.95
N THR A 176 -1.32 0.56 -19.92
CA THR A 176 -2.02 -0.09 -18.78
C THR A 176 -1.45 -1.45 -18.45
N GLY A 177 -1.26 -2.33 -19.45
CA GLY A 177 -0.75 -3.68 -19.20
C GLY A 177 0.67 -3.72 -18.62
N GLY A 178 1.60 -2.91 -19.18
CA GLY A 178 2.96 -2.82 -18.67
C GLY A 178 3.04 -2.22 -17.27
N ALA A 179 2.26 -1.19 -17.00
CA ALA A 179 2.22 -0.55 -15.70
C ALA A 179 1.64 -1.48 -14.61
N ILE A 180 0.59 -2.25 -14.93
CA ILE A 180 0.03 -3.27 -14.02
C ILE A 180 1.05 -4.37 -13.75
N ALA A 181 1.73 -4.89 -14.79
CA ALA A 181 2.75 -5.92 -14.61
C ALA A 181 3.87 -5.46 -13.66
N ILE A 182 4.35 -4.22 -13.81
CA ILE A 182 5.37 -3.66 -12.92
C ILE A 182 4.80 -3.39 -11.52
N ALA A 183 3.53 -2.97 -11.39
CA ALA A 183 2.91 -2.78 -10.08
C ALA A 183 2.80 -4.09 -9.28
N ILE A 184 2.54 -5.21 -9.95
CA ILE A 184 2.40 -6.52 -9.30
C ILE A 184 3.77 -7.14 -9.01
N ILE A 185 4.65 -7.17 -10.02
CA ILE A 185 5.94 -7.89 -9.93
C ILE A 185 7.01 -7.02 -9.27
N GLY A 186 6.99 -5.71 -9.47
CA GLY A 186 8.04 -4.79 -9.03
C GLY A 186 8.36 -4.86 -7.54
N PRO A 187 7.40 -4.70 -6.63
CA PRO A 187 7.65 -4.77 -5.20
C PRO A 187 8.26 -6.10 -4.76
N THR A 188 7.77 -7.22 -5.31
CA THR A 188 8.26 -8.56 -5.00
C THR A 188 9.68 -8.79 -5.48
N VAL A 189 9.99 -8.37 -6.73
CA VAL A 189 11.34 -8.48 -7.29
C VAL A 189 12.33 -7.59 -6.53
N ILE A 190 11.94 -6.36 -6.18
CA ILE A 190 12.81 -5.47 -5.40
C ILE A 190 13.09 -6.06 -4.03
N SER A 191 12.08 -6.58 -3.32
CA SER A 191 12.25 -7.24 -2.03
C SER A 191 13.21 -8.43 -2.12
N LEU A 192 13.06 -9.27 -3.15
CA LEU A 192 13.92 -10.43 -3.38
C LEU A 192 15.36 -10.01 -3.69
N LEU A 193 15.55 -8.99 -4.53
CA LEU A 193 16.90 -8.48 -4.85
C LEU A 193 17.60 -7.90 -3.63
N LEU A 194 16.87 -7.18 -2.76
CA LEU A 194 17.42 -6.63 -1.52
C LEU A 194 17.81 -7.73 -0.53
N THR A 195 17.00 -8.78 -0.38
CA THR A 195 17.35 -9.95 0.45
C THR A 195 18.55 -10.71 -0.09
N MET A 196 18.67 -10.84 -1.40
CA MET A 196 19.87 -11.41 -2.02
C MET A 196 21.10 -10.54 -1.77
N ALA A 197 20.97 -9.22 -1.94
CA ALA A 197 22.06 -8.28 -1.68
C ALA A 197 22.55 -8.37 -0.22
N ASP A 198 21.64 -8.49 0.73
CA ASP A 198 22.01 -8.67 2.15
C ASP A 198 22.83 -9.95 2.40
N SER A 199 22.47 -11.05 1.70
CA SER A 199 23.23 -12.30 1.82
C SER A 199 24.64 -12.22 1.22
N PHE A 200 24.86 -11.36 0.21
CA PHE A 200 26.19 -11.17 -0.38
C PHE A 200 27.05 -10.18 0.42
N ILE A 201 26.44 -9.11 0.95
CA ILE A 201 27.17 -8.03 1.64
C ILE A 201 27.55 -8.44 3.06
N ASN A 202 26.75 -9.30 3.70
CA ASN A 202 26.97 -9.92 5.02
C ASN A 202 27.44 -8.94 6.11
N LEU A 203 26.85 -7.74 6.15
CA LEU A 203 27.11 -6.74 7.19
C LEU A 203 26.31 -7.10 8.43
N GLU A 204 26.99 -7.45 9.53
CA GLU A 204 26.37 -7.91 10.78
C GLU A 204 25.32 -6.92 11.37
N ASN A 205 25.43 -5.62 11.05
CA ASN A 205 24.59 -4.57 11.66
C ASN A 205 23.73 -3.80 10.67
N PHE A 206 23.71 -4.14 9.36
CA PHE A 206 22.98 -3.36 8.38
C PHE A 206 22.39 -4.26 7.30
N LYS A 207 21.05 -4.30 7.23
CA LYS A 207 20.29 -5.04 6.22
C LYS A 207 19.50 -4.08 5.34
N LEU A 208 19.80 -4.10 4.05
CA LEU A 208 19.13 -3.27 3.04
C LEU A 208 17.64 -3.63 2.92
N SER A 209 17.29 -4.91 3.05
CA SER A 209 15.91 -5.39 2.98
C SER A 209 15.01 -4.79 4.06
N GLU A 210 15.55 -4.43 5.24
CA GLU A 210 14.79 -3.78 6.29
C GLU A 210 14.32 -2.37 5.92
N TYR A 211 14.99 -1.70 4.97
CA TYR A 211 14.62 -0.36 4.51
C TYR A 211 13.62 -0.39 3.35
N TRP A 212 13.20 -1.57 2.90
CA TRP A 212 12.11 -1.68 1.93
C TRP A 212 10.75 -1.41 2.59
N LEU A 213 9.82 -0.82 1.84
CA LEU A 213 8.53 -0.38 2.38
C LEU A 213 7.68 -1.51 2.98
N ASP A 214 7.70 -2.73 2.39
CA ASP A 214 6.99 -3.89 2.96
C ASP A 214 7.57 -4.30 4.30
N SER A 215 8.90 -4.32 4.44
CA SER A 215 9.57 -4.61 5.70
C SER A 215 9.28 -3.53 6.75
N ARG A 216 9.22 -2.25 6.35
CA ARG A 216 8.80 -1.16 7.26
C ARG A 216 7.35 -1.30 7.70
N ALA A 217 6.45 -1.71 6.79
CA ALA A 217 5.06 -1.98 7.14
C ALA A 217 4.94 -3.13 8.14
N SER A 218 5.68 -4.23 7.95
CA SER A 218 5.68 -5.36 8.88
C SER A 218 6.22 -5.00 10.26
N LEU A 219 7.33 -4.27 10.35
CA LEU A 219 7.89 -3.78 11.62
C LEU A 219 6.91 -2.84 12.36
N LEU A 220 6.20 -1.96 11.64
CA LEU A 220 5.18 -1.08 12.24
C LEU A 220 3.93 -1.88 12.67
N ALA A 221 3.67 -3.04 12.11
CA ALA A 221 2.54 -3.89 12.46
C ALA A 221 2.80 -4.77 13.69
N GLU A 222 4.02 -4.86 14.20
CA GLU A 222 4.35 -5.59 15.43
C GLU A 222 3.55 -5.06 16.61
N PHE A 223 3.33 -5.92 17.63
CA PHE A 223 2.51 -5.60 18.79
C PHE A 223 3.08 -4.40 19.57
N ASP A 224 4.35 -4.46 19.93
CA ASP A 224 5.08 -3.39 20.60
C ASP A 224 6.13 -2.83 19.67
N ILE A 225 6.02 -1.55 19.33
CA ILE A 225 6.99 -0.86 18.50
C ILE A 225 7.85 0.09 19.32
N GLU A 226 9.13 0.16 18.98
CA GLU A 226 9.98 1.22 19.46
C GLU A 226 9.71 2.53 18.70
N PRO A 227 9.70 3.70 19.35
CA PRO A 227 9.55 4.98 18.67
C PRO A 227 10.58 5.21 17.55
N LYS A 228 11.75 4.59 17.65
CA LYS A 228 12.81 4.61 16.65
C LYS A 228 12.35 4.01 15.31
N VAL A 229 11.57 2.93 15.34
CA VAL A 229 11.04 2.27 14.13
C VAL A 229 10.13 3.22 13.36
N PHE A 230 9.28 3.97 14.05
CA PHE A 230 8.41 4.98 13.45
C PHE A 230 9.21 6.07 12.73
N TRP A 231 10.22 6.67 13.38
CA TRP A 231 11.01 7.73 12.80
C TRP A 231 11.82 7.28 11.58
N ILE A 232 12.39 6.07 11.63
CA ILE A 232 13.08 5.49 10.47
C ILE A 232 12.11 5.24 9.33
N SER A 233 10.93 4.67 9.60
CA SER A 233 9.92 4.41 8.57
C SER A 233 9.41 5.70 7.92
N LEU A 234 9.25 6.77 8.70
CA LEU A 234 8.91 8.10 8.20
C LEU A 234 10.01 8.65 7.26
N ALA A 235 11.28 8.60 7.68
CA ALA A 235 12.40 9.07 6.86
C ALA A 235 12.51 8.29 5.53
N VAL A 236 12.43 6.96 5.60
CA VAL A 236 12.46 6.09 4.42
C VAL A 236 11.28 6.40 3.47
N SER A 237 10.07 6.53 4.00
CA SER A 237 8.89 6.86 3.20
C SER A 237 9.02 8.20 2.49
N LEU A 238 9.55 9.23 3.16
CA LEU A 238 9.79 10.54 2.55
C LEU A 238 10.82 10.47 1.42
N ILE A 239 11.87 9.66 1.57
CA ILE A 239 12.85 9.43 0.50
C ILE A 239 12.19 8.81 -0.72
N PHE A 240 11.37 7.74 -0.55
CA PHE A 240 10.67 7.10 -1.66
C PHE A 240 9.64 8.03 -2.32
N ILE A 241 8.89 8.81 -1.53
CA ILE A 241 7.94 9.81 -2.05
C ILE A 241 8.68 10.84 -2.93
N THR A 242 9.75 11.42 -2.45
CA THR A 242 10.50 12.44 -3.20
C THR A 242 11.19 11.85 -4.41
N ALA A 243 11.79 10.66 -4.28
CA ALA A 243 12.47 9.95 -5.37
C ALA A 243 11.56 9.59 -6.55
N MET A 244 10.26 9.37 -6.31
CA MET A 244 9.30 9.04 -7.37
C MET A 244 8.43 10.22 -7.81
N ALA A 245 8.04 11.12 -6.90
CA ALA A 245 7.22 12.27 -7.24
C ALA A 245 7.97 13.27 -8.15
N ILE A 246 9.26 13.52 -7.88
CA ILE A 246 10.04 14.48 -8.68
C ILE A 246 10.23 14.02 -10.12
N PRO A 247 10.74 12.80 -10.42
CA PRO A 247 10.91 12.35 -11.80
C PRO A 247 9.58 12.26 -12.56
N SER A 248 8.52 11.73 -11.92
CA SER A 248 7.21 11.61 -12.57
C SER A 248 6.61 12.98 -12.93
N PHE A 249 6.78 13.98 -12.06
CA PHE A 249 6.37 15.36 -12.35
C PHE A 249 7.19 15.98 -13.48
N LEU A 250 8.52 15.83 -13.48
CA LEU A 250 9.41 16.37 -14.51
C LEU A 250 9.16 15.73 -15.87
N VAL A 251 8.95 14.42 -15.92
CA VAL A 251 8.62 13.72 -17.16
C VAL A 251 7.27 14.18 -17.69
N ASN A 252 6.25 14.30 -16.83
CA ASN A 252 4.94 14.79 -17.24
C ASN A 252 4.98 16.25 -17.78
N ARG A 253 5.90 17.08 -17.27
CA ARG A 253 6.09 18.47 -17.73
C ARG A 253 6.78 18.58 -19.08
N LYS A 254 7.82 17.74 -19.31
CA LYS A 254 8.68 17.81 -20.51
C LYS A 254 8.15 17.04 -21.73
N ARG A 255 7.20 16.14 -21.53
CA ARG A 255 6.72 15.23 -22.57
C ARG A 255 5.76 15.97 -23.51
N ASP A 256 6.14 16.08 -24.77
CA ASP A 256 5.24 16.45 -25.87
C ASP A 256 4.39 15.21 -26.20
N ASP A 257 3.11 15.28 -25.96
CA ASP A 257 2.14 14.21 -26.26
C ASP A 257 1.56 14.38 -27.66
#